data_aa9d38a275c45e2b06e3620c5dfa4fa5
#
_entry.id   aa9d38a275c45e2b06e3620c5dfa4fa5
#
_cell.length_a   1.000
_cell.length_b   1.000
_cell.length_c   1.000
_cell.angle_alpha   90.00
_cell.angle_beta   90.00
_cell.angle_gamma   90.00
#
_symmetry.space_group_name_H-M   'P 1'
#
loop_
_entity.id
_entity.type
_entity.pdbx_description
1 polymer ?
#
loop_
_entity_poly.entity_id
_entity_poly.type
_entity_poly.pdbx_seq_one_letter_code
_entity_poly.pdbx_strand_id
1 'polypeptide(L)'
;MSNKSKLAAFVISTLFFILCIFLYIYAIYSPYRISSGDAKKKITKKEIDLILDVRTDLERNTLGFYPGSIHIQSNDLEYIMPIKYPNKNIKIISYCNTGHRARLATEKLHKLGYKNAMYISSQYTTLL
;
A
#
# COMPACT_ATOMS: atom_id res chain seq x y z
N MET A 1 36.03 30.89 -2.77
CA MET A 1 35.71 29.57 -2.13
C MET A 1 36.89 28.65 -2.31
N SER A 2 37.37 28.06 -1.23
CA SER A 2 38.54 27.15 -1.27
C SER A 2 38.17 25.81 -1.94
N ASN A 3 39.19 25.08 -2.41
CA ASN A 3 38.96 23.75 -3.01
C ASN A 3 38.32 22.76 -2.01
N LYS A 4 38.66 22.90 -0.72
CA LYS A 4 38.06 22.09 0.35
C LYS A 4 36.54 22.36 0.51
N SER A 5 36.13 23.63 0.43
CA SER A 5 34.70 23.98 0.53
C SER A 5 33.90 23.55 -0.71
N LYS A 6 34.49 23.58 -1.90
CA LYS A 6 33.89 23.06 -3.13
C LYS A 6 33.69 21.55 -3.06
N LEU A 7 34.70 20.83 -2.56
CA LEU A 7 34.62 19.38 -2.38
C LEU A 7 33.55 19.02 -1.36
N ALA A 8 33.49 19.72 -0.22
CA ALA A 8 32.49 19.50 0.80
C ALA A 8 31.06 19.73 0.26
N ALA A 9 30.86 20.83 -0.49
CA ALA A 9 29.56 21.11 -1.12
C ALA A 9 29.16 20.03 -2.13
N PHE A 10 30.08 19.52 -2.92
CA PHE A 10 29.83 18.43 -3.87
C PHE A 10 29.43 17.14 -3.15
N VAL A 11 30.15 16.76 -2.11
CA VAL A 11 29.84 15.55 -1.31
C VAL A 11 28.46 15.66 -0.67
N ILE A 12 28.12 16.79 -0.06
CA ILE A 12 26.81 17.03 0.56
C ILE A 12 25.69 16.94 -0.47
N SER A 13 25.89 17.58 -1.63
CA SER A 13 24.89 17.54 -2.72
C SER A 13 24.66 16.12 -3.24
N THR A 14 25.74 15.35 -3.40
CA THR A 14 25.66 13.95 -3.85
C THR A 14 24.91 13.07 -2.84
N LEU A 15 25.24 13.21 -1.55
CA LEU A 15 24.55 12.47 -0.49
C LEU A 15 23.06 12.81 -0.41
N PHE A 16 22.72 14.09 -0.56
CA PHE A 16 21.32 14.53 -0.60
C PHE A 16 20.58 13.91 -1.79
N PHE A 17 21.20 13.90 -2.97
CA PHE A 17 20.60 13.30 -4.18
C PHE A 17 20.37 11.79 -4.01
N ILE A 18 21.34 11.07 -3.44
CA ILE A 18 21.22 9.65 -3.13
C ILE A 18 20.07 9.41 -2.14
N LEU A 19 19.96 10.23 -1.11
CA LEU A 19 18.85 10.15 -0.15
C LEU A 19 17.49 10.36 -0.83
N CYS A 20 17.38 11.35 -1.72
CA CYS A 20 16.15 11.61 -2.48
C CYS A 20 15.77 10.41 -3.36
N ILE A 21 16.73 9.80 -4.05
CA ILE A 21 16.52 8.59 -4.85
C ILE A 21 16.05 7.44 -3.95
N PHE A 22 16.71 7.23 -2.82
CA PHE A 22 16.34 6.18 -1.87
C PHE A 22 14.92 6.35 -1.36
N LEU A 23 14.53 7.56 -0.95
CA LEU A 23 13.18 7.87 -0.50
C LEU A 23 12.14 7.67 -1.62
N TYR A 24 12.50 8.05 -2.85
CA TYR A 24 11.65 7.83 -4.02
C TYR A 24 11.42 6.35 -4.31
N ILE A 25 12.49 5.55 -4.31
CA ILE A 25 12.40 4.10 -4.48
C ILE A 25 11.60 3.46 -3.36
N TYR A 26 11.81 3.87 -2.11
CA TYR A 26 11.06 3.38 -0.95
C TYR A 26 9.56 3.71 -1.08
N ALA A 27 9.22 4.90 -1.56
CA ALA A 27 7.82 5.30 -1.78
C ALA A 27 7.13 4.46 -2.87
N ILE A 28 7.87 4.00 -3.89
CA ILE A 28 7.34 3.15 -4.96
C ILE A 28 7.32 1.67 -4.55
N TYR A 29 8.35 1.20 -3.86
CA TYR A 29 8.55 -0.21 -3.47
C TYR A 29 8.42 -0.41 -1.96
N SER A 30 7.21 -0.16 -1.45
CA SER A 30 6.91 -0.47 -0.04
C SER A 30 7.13 -1.96 0.24
N PRO A 31 7.64 -2.33 1.44
CA PRO A 31 7.82 -3.73 1.83
C PRO A 31 6.50 -4.51 1.92
N TYR A 32 5.37 -3.82 1.95
CA TYR A 32 4.03 -4.42 2.03
C TYR A 32 3.40 -4.68 0.66
N ARG A 33 4.09 -4.33 -0.40
CA ARG A 33 3.62 -4.59 -1.76
C ARG A 33 3.75 -6.06 -2.11
N ILE A 34 2.70 -6.60 -2.71
CA ILE A 34 2.69 -7.94 -3.32
C ILE A 34 2.34 -7.82 -4.81
N SER A 35 2.91 -8.65 -5.66
CA SER A 35 2.52 -8.69 -7.06
C SER A 35 1.08 -9.19 -7.22
N SER A 36 0.38 -8.75 -8.26
CA SER A 36 -0.99 -9.21 -8.53
C SER A 36 -1.03 -10.73 -8.74
N GLY A 37 -0.01 -11.30 -9.38
CA GLY A 37 0.09 -12.74 -9.60
C GLY A 37 0.19 -13.52 -8.30
N ASP A 38 1.03 -13.09 -7.38
CA ASP A 38 1.17 -13.73 -6.06
C ASP A 38 -0.06 -13.52 -5.19
N ALA A 39 -0.66 -12.32 -5.26
CA ALA A 39 -1.92 -12.04 -4.58
C ALA A 39 -3.04 -12.97 -5.07
N LYS A 40 -3.18 -13.13 -6.39
CA LYS A 40 -4.15 -14.04 -7.00
C LYS A 40 -3.94 -15.50 -6.56
N LYS A 41 -2.69 -15.95 -6.50
CA LYS A 41 -2.36 -17.30 -6.00
C LYS A 41 -2.80 -17.48 -4.54
N LYS A 42 -2.53 -16.51 -3.68
CA LYS A 42 -2.94 -16.54 -2.27
C LYS A 42 -4.46 -16.55 -2.10
N ILE A 43 -5.17 -15.77 -2.90
CA ILE A 43 -6.64 -15.76 -2.91
C ILE A 43 -7.19 -17.12 -3.34
N THR A 44 -6.65 -17.69 -4.41
CA THR A 44 -7.06 -19.01 -4.93
C THR A 44 -6.84 -20.12 -3.90
N LYS A 45 -5.74 -20.05 -3.14
CA LYS A 45 -5.43 -21.00 -2.05
C LYS A 45 -6.21 -20.71 -0.76
N LYS A 46 -7.11 -19.72 -0.75
CA LYS A 46 -7.88 -19.31 0.43
C LYS A 46 -7.01 -18.88 1.62
N GLU A 47 -5.86 -18.28 1.33
CA GLU A 47 -4.93 -17.75 2.34
C GLU A 47 -5.23 -16.30 2.73
N ILE A 48 -6.19 -15.64 2.08
CA ILE A 48 -6.56 -14.24 2.33
C ILE A 48 -7.94 -14.19 2.99
N ASP A 49 -8.01 -13.48 4.11
CA ASP A 49 -9.25 -13.34 4.88
C ASP A 49 -10.09 -12.16 4.39
N LEU A 50 -9.46 -11.09 3.93
CA LEU A 50 -10.13 -9.86 3.54
C LEU A 50 -9.48 -9.22 2.32
N ILE A 51 -10.27 -8.95 1.29
CA ILE A 51 -9.89 -8.09 0.17
C ILE A 51 -10.55 -6.74 0.39
N LEU A 52 -9.75 -5.69 0.51
CA LEU A 52 -10.16 -4.38 0.93
C LEU A 52 -10.05 -3.36 -0.21
N ASP A 53 -11.19 -2.83 -0.62
CA ASP A 53 -11.29 -1.70 -1.55
C ASP A 53 -11.23 -0.39 -0.76
N VAL A 54 -10.18 0.40 -0.97
CA VAL A 54 -9.96 1.67 -0.26
C VAL A 54 -10.28 2.90 -1.11
N ARG A 55 -10.93 2.69 -2.27
CA ARG A 55 -11.35 3.76 -3.18
C ARG A 55 -12.58 4.49 -2.65
N THR A 56 -12.98 5.54 -3.35
CA THR A 56 -14.24 6.26 -3.07
C THR A 56 -15.48 5.43 -3.46
N ASP A 57 -16.63 5.80 -2.92
CA ASP A 57 -17.93 5.20 -3.31
C ASP A 57 -18.18 5.35 -4.80
N LEU A 58 -17.89 6.52 -5.36
CA LEU A 58 -18.09 6.80 -6.78
C LEU A 58 -17.24 5.87 -7.65
N GLU A 59 -15.97 5.69 -7.34
CA GLU A 59 -15.08 4.78 -8.08
C GLU A 59 -15.55 3.34 -8.01
N ARG A 60 -15.93 2.88 -6.84
CA ARG A 60 -16.46 1.53 -6.66
C ARG A 60 -17.72 1.29 -7.48
N ASN A 61 -18.65 2.24 -7.47
CA ASN A 61 -19.94 2.12 -8.16
C ASN A 61 -19.82 2.29 -9.68
N THR A 62 -18.87 3.09 -10.16
CA THR A 62 -18.71 3.39 -11.60
C THR A 62 -17.69 2.50 -12.30
N LEU A 63 -16.63 2.09 -11.62
CA LEU A 63 -15.52 1.31 -12.19
C LEU A 63 -15.58 -0.19 -11.87
N GLY A 64 -16.58 -0.61 -11.11
CA GLY A 64 -16.68 -1.98 -10.62
C GLY A 64 -15.73 -2.26 -9.45
N PHE A 65 -15.80 -3.46 -8.90
CA PHE A 65 -15.02 -3.88 -7.74
C PHE A 65 -14.78 -5.40 -7.74
N TYR A 66 -13.81 -5.84 -6.98
CA TYR A 66 -13.56 -7.27 -6.83
C TYR A 66 -14.73 -7.93 -6.09
N PRO A 67 -15.34 -9.01 -6.64
CA PRO A 67 -16.46 -9.72 -6.02
C PRO A 67 -16.09 -10.22 -4.63
N GLY A 68 -16.90 -9.87 -3.62
CA GLY A 68 -16.65 -10.21 -2.22
C GLY A 68 -15.69 -9.28 -1.49
N SER A 69 -15.15 -8.26 -2.15
CA SER A 69 -14.34 -7.24 -1.47
C SER A 69 -15.19 -6.39 -0.53
N ILE A 70 -14.57 -5.98 0.57
CA ILE A 70 -15.15 -5.05 1.53
C ILE A 70 -14.70 -3.64 1.18
N HIS A 71 -15.63 -2.70 1.22
CA HIS A 71 -15.36 -1.30 0.93
C HIS A 71 -15.20 -0.50 2.22
N ILE A 72 -14.01 0.06 2.42
CA ILE A 72 -13.72 1.04 3.47
C ILE A 72 -12.80 2.08 2.85
N GLN A 73 -13.25 3.31 2.73
CA GLN A 73 -12.42 4.39 2.21
C GLN A 73 -11.18 4.59 3.09
N SER A 74 -10.08 4.97 2.48
CA SER A 74 -8.78 5.11 3.17
C SER A 74 -8.86 5.99 4.44
N ASN A 75 -9.68 7.04 4.42
CA ASN A 75 -9.83 7.96 5.55
C ASN A 75 -10.64 7.36 6.73
N ASP A 76 -11.41 6.30 6.49
CA ASP A 76 -12.29 5.70 7.49
C ASP A 76 -11.69 4.47 8.18
N LEU A 77 -10.54 3.99 7.71
CA LEU A 77 -9.90 2.77 8.20
C LEU A 77 -9.62 2.78 9.70
N GLU A 78 -9.15 3.91 10.24
CA GLU A 78 -8.79 4.02 11.65
C GLU A 78 -9.98 3.80 12.58
N TYR A 79 -11.15 4.17 12.13
CA TYR A 79 -12.38 4.09 12.91
C TYR A 79 -13.11 2.77 12.71
N ILE A 80 -13.17 2.29 11.46
CA ILE A 80 -14.00 1.14 11.09
C ILE A 80 -13.30 -0.18 11.37
N MET A 81 -12.01 -0.29 11.01
CA MET A 81 -11.29 -1.56 11.09
C MET A 81 -11.26 -2.16 12.51
N PRO A 82 -10.89 -1.40 13.58
CA PRO A 82 -10.82 -1.99 14.91
C PRO A 82 -12.16 -2.50 15.44
N ILE A 83 -13.27 -1.87 15.02
CA ILE A 83 -14.62 -2.25 15.45
C ILE A 83 -15.11 -3.47 14.66
N LYS A 84 -14.98 -3.42 13.34
CA LYS A 84 -15.53 -4.44 12.43
C LYS A 84 -14.66 -5.69 12.33
N TYR A 85 -13.36 -5.53 12.45
CA TYR A 85 -12.36 -6.60 12.32
C TYR A 85 -11.37 -6.57 13.51
N PRO A 86 -11.79 -6.90 14.71
CA PRO A 86 -10.94 -6.80 15.90
C PRO A 86 -9.77 -7.80 15.92
N ASN A 87 -9.85 -8.91 15.15
CA ASN A 87 -8.74 -9.85 15.02
C ASN A 87 -7.62 -9.24 14.16
N LYS A 88 -6.52 -8.89 14.80
CA LYS A 88 -5.34 -8.26 14.16
C LYS A 88 -4.50 -9.23 13.32
N ASN A 89 -4.74 -10.52 13.39
CA ASN A 89 -3.97 -11.55 12.67
C ASN A 89 -4.55 -11.89 11.31
N ILE A 90 -5.68 -11.30 10.92
CA ILE A 90 -6.27 -11.51 9.60
C ILE A 90 -5.32 -11.07 8.48
N LYS A 91 -5.37 -11.80 7.37
CA LYS A 91 -4.57 -11.53 6.17
C LYS A 91 -5.38 -10.68 5.21
N ILE A 92 -4.88 -9.48 4.94
CA ILE A 92 -5.57 -8.44 4.17
C ILE A 92 -4.80 -8.14 2.90
N ILE A 93 -5.50 -8.04 1.77
CA ILE A 93 -5.00 -7.41 0.56
C ILE A 93 -5.84 -6.19 0.26
N SER A 94 -5.20 -5.02 0.22
CA SER A 94 -5.82 -3.75 -0.14
C SER A 94 -5.55 -3.41 -1.60
N TYR A 95 -6.51 -2.79 -2.27
CA TYR A 95 -6.34 -2.26 -3.61
C TYR A 95 -6.98 -0.88 -3.77
N CYS A 96 -6.44 -0.10 -4.68
CA CYS A 96 -7.05 1.09 -5.28
C CYS A 96 -6.91 1.00 -6.81
N ASN A 97 -6.71 2.10 -7.53
CA ASN A 97 -6.54 2.03 -8.99
C ASN A 97 -5.06 1.99 -9.40
N THR A 98 -4.19 2.72 -8.70
CA THR A 98 -2.76 2.87 -9.04
C THR A 98 -1.80 2.37 -7.96
N GLY A 99 -2.29 2.05 -6.77
CA GLY A 99 -1.51 1.53 -5.65
C GLY A 99 -1.13 2.57 -4.59
N HIS A 100 -1.19 3.86 -4.87
CA HIS A 100 -0.78 4.89 -3.89
C HIS A 100 -1.66 4.91 -2.64
N ARG A 101 -2.98 4.97 -2.80
CA ARG A 101 -3.93 4.93 -1.67
C ARG A 101 -3.90 3.58 -0.95
N ALA A 102 -3.77 2.49 -1.70
CA ALA A 102 -3.65 1.15 -1.12
C ALA A 102 -2.36 1.01 -0.29
N ARG A 103 -1.25 1.60 -0.73
CA ARG A 103 0.00 1.64 0.05
C ARG A 103 -0.20 2.39 1.37
N LEU A 104 -0.74 3.60 1.32
CA LEU A 104 -0.99 4.40 2.52
C LEU A 104 -1.98 3.71 3.48
N ALA A 105 -3.03 3.11 2.93
CA ALA A 105 -3.99 2.33 3.70
C ALA A 105 -3.33 1.14 4.41
N THR A 106 -2.46 0.41 3.71
CA THR A 106 -1.72 -0.72 4.27
C THR A 106 -0.75 -0.29 5.37
N GLU A 107 -0.02 0.81 5.17
CA GLU A 107 0.84 1.39 6.21
C GLU A 107 0.02 1.78 7.46
N LYS A 108 -1.16 2.35 7.28
CA LYS A 108 -2.09 2.66 8.35
C LYS A 108 -2.57 1.39 9.08
N LEU A 109 -2.91 0.35 8.33
CA LEU A 109 -3.30 -0.95 8.90
C LEU A 109 -2.17 -1.54 9.76
N HIS A 110 -0.92 -1.46 9.33
CA HIS A 110 0.22 -1.88 10.15
C HIS A 110 0.33 -1.08 11.45
N LYS A 111 0.12 0.24 11.41
CA LYS A 111 0.10 1.08 12.62
C LYS A 111 -1.03 0.69 13.57
N LEU A 112 -2.15 0.21 13.04
CA LEU A 112 -3.28 -0.29 13.83
C LEU A 112 -3.08 -1.71 14.38
N GLY A 113 -1.97 -2.37 14.02
CA GLY A 113 -1.61 -3.71 14.49
C GLY A 113 -1.94 -4.85 13.53
N TYR A 114 -2.46 -4.59 12.32
CA TYR A 114 -2.71 -5.60 11.29
C TYR A 114 -1.41 -5.91 10.53
N LYS A 115 -0.57 -6.72 11.11
CA LYS A 115 0.78 -7.01 10.59
C LYS A 115 0.81 -7.90 9.35
N ASN A 116 -0.30 -8.52 8.98
CA ASN A 116 -0.43 -9.35 7.78
C ASN A 116 -1.13 -8.62 6.62
N ALA A 117 -1.21 -7.29 6.68
CA ALA A 117 -1.76 -6.47 5.61
C ALA A 117 -0.73 -6.24 4.50
N MET A 118 -1.18 -6.41 3.26
CA MET A 118 -0.43 -6.21 2.01
C MET A 118 -1.28 -5.40 1.03
N TYR A 119 -0.68 -4.93 -0.05
CA TYR A 119 -1.41 -4.26 -1.13
C TYR A 119 -0.85 -4.62 -2.51
N ILE A 120 -1.70 -4.45 -3.52
CA ILE A 120 -1.30 -4.49 -4.93
C ILE A 120 -1.25 -3.06 -5.49
N SER A 121 -0.37 -2.82 -6.47
CA SER A 121 -0.25 -1.52 -7.15
C SER A 121 -0.94 -1.49 -8.51
N SER A 122 -1.80 -2.45 -8.80
CA SER A 122 -2.59 -2.57 -10.01
C SER A 122 -4.09 -2.55 -9.70
N GLN A 123 -4.91 -2.51 -10.75
CA GLN A 123 -6.35 -2.55 -10.61
C GLN A 123 -6.84 -3.91 -10.11
N TYR A 124 -8.03 -3.94 -9.49
CA TYR A 124 -8.62 -5.17 -8.96
C TYR A 124 -8.83 -6.26 -10.03
N THR A 125 -8.99 -5.87 -11.29
CA THR A 125 -9.16 -6.81 -12.40
C THR A 125 -7.99 -7.78 -12.57
N THR A 126 -6.82 -7.40 -12.10
CA THR A 126 -5.64 -8.30 -12.10
C THR A 126 -5.73 -9.43 -11.08
N LEU A 127 -6.69 -9.37 -10.17
CA LEU A 127 -6.97 -10.42 -9.17
C LEU A 127 -8.02 -11.44 -9.63
N LEU A 128 -8.70 -11.14 -10.73
CA LEU A 128 -9.75 -12.01 -11.31
C LEU A 128 -9.20 -13.25 -12.00
#